data_f08c68e492ad155b257dc9910c465622
#
_entry.id   f08c68e492ad155b257dc9910c465622
#
_cell.length_a   1.000
_cell.length_b   1.000
_cell.length_c   1.000
_cell.angle_alpha   90.00
_cell.angle_beta   90.00
_cell.angle_gamma   90.00
#
_symmetry.space_group_name_H-M   'P 1'
#
loop_
_entity.id
_entity.type
_entity.pdbx_description
1 polymer ?
#
loop_
_entity_poly.entity_id
_entity_poly.type
_entity_poly.pdbx_seq_one_letter_code
_entity_poly.pdbx_strand_id
1 'polypeptide(L)'
;LFQTPLTAVFFSMEVIVAGKIQYEALLPALIASYTAAYTSHTLGLEKLYVPLKDTLEISDAGMAVRLIVLGIIFGLTGRLFSFLLAKSKKFFGEKIKNPYFRIGVISIPLALILFLLYNGRYSGLGTNLISAAFSGGMIYSYDWILKLLLTILTLAIGYQGGEVTPLFSIGASLGIVLGGILS
;
A
#
# COMPACT_ATOMS: atom_id res chain seq x y z
N LEU A 1 11.44 0.22 8.97
CA LEU A 1 11.14 -0.24 7.62
C LEU A 1 11.49 0.81 6.56
N PHE A 2 10.93 2.01 6.63
CA PHE A 2 11.07 3.07 5.60
C PHE A 2 12.24 4.06 5.87
N GLN A 3 12.99 3.89 6.94
CA GLN A 3 14.09 4.79 7.36
C GLN A 3 13.67 6.26 7.54
N THR A 4 12.42 6.52 7.85
CA THR A 4 11.84 7.84 8.02
C THR A 4 11.28 8.03 9.44
N PRO A 5 12.15 8.09 10.49
CA PRO A 5 11.68 8.16 11.88
C PRO A 5 10.84 9.42 12.14
N LEU A 6 11.21 10.55 11.56
CA LEU A 6 10.46 11.79 11.74
C LEU A 6 9.04 11.72 11.13
N THR A 7 8.90 11.12 9.96
CA THR A 7 7.59 10.88 9.33
C THR A 7 6.71 9.97 10.18
N ALA A 8 7.31 8.96 10.83
CA ALA A 8 6.58 8.07 11.73
C ALA A 8 6.03 8.82 12.95
N VAL A 9 6.74 9.83 13.45
CA VAL A 9 6.25 10.71 14.52
C VAL A 9 4.99 11.46 14.09
N PHE A 10 5.04 12.16 12.96
CA PHE A 10 3.88 12.90 12.46
C PHE A 10 2.72 11.97 12.14
N PHE A 11 2.98 10.84 11.51
CA PHE A 11 1.95 9.84 11.23
C PHE A 11 1.25 9.36 12.50
N SER A 12 2.01 9.07 13.57
CA SER A 12 1.42 8.62 14.84
C SER A 12 0.56 9.68 15.52
N MET A 13 0.86 10.97 15.31
CA MET A 13 0.07 12.08 15.86
C MET A 13 -1.25 12.30 15.12
N GLU A 14 -1.32 11.93 13.83
CA GLU A 14 -2.49 12.17 12.98
C GLU A 14 -3.42 10.95 12.84
N VAL A 15 -2.87 9.72 12.94
CA VAL A 15 -3.61 8.50 12.61
C VAL A 15 -4.73 8.14 13.59
N ILE A 16 -4.61 8.59 14.85
CA ILE A 16 -5.55 8.23 15.93
C ILE A 16 -6.92 8.87 15.72
N VAL A 17 -6.93 10.15 15.35
CA VAL A 17 -8.18 10.90 15.10
C VAL A 17 -8.03 11.69 13.82
N ALA A 18 -8.79 11.32 12.80
CA ALA A 18 -8.77 12.02 11.51
C ALA A 18 -9.07 13.52 11.66
N GLY A 19 -8.18 14.36 11.14
CA GLY A 19 -8.32 15.82 11.19
C GLY A 19 -7.96 16.48 12.52
N LYS A 20 -7.41 15.72 13.50
CA LYS A 20 -6.97 16.28 14.77
C LYS A 20 -5.57 15.79 15.13
N ILE A 21 -4.62 16.70 15.25
CA ILE A 21 -3.25 16.38 15.66
C ILE A 21 -3.17 16.23 17.18
N GLN A 22 -2.63 15.12 17.65
CA GLN A 22 -2.43 14.80 19.06
C GLN A 22 -1.02 15.21 19.49
N TYR A 23 -0.84 16.48 19.89
CA TYR A 23 0.48 17.02 20.30
C TYR A 23 1.07 16.31 21.52
N GLU A 24 0.25 15.75 22.40
CA GLU A 24 0.69 15.01 23.58
C GLU A 24 1.50 13.75 23.20
N ALA A 25 1.27 13.20 22.02
CA ALA A 25 1.99 12.04 21.50
C ALA A 25 3.38 12.40 20.93
N LEU A 26 3.73 13.67 20.76
CA LEU A 26 4.97 14.10 20.08
C LEU A 26 6.23 13.53 20.73
N LEU A 27 6.41 13.73 22.04
CA LEU A 27 7.62 13.28 22.73
C LEU A 27 7.73 11.76 22.82
N PRO A 28 6.70 11.01 23.23
CA PRO A 28 6.73 9.55 23.19
C PRO A 28 6.97 8.98 21.78
N ALA A 29 6.35 9.57 20.77
CA ALA A 29 6.52 9.12 19.38
C ALA A 29 7.94 9.39 18.86
N LEU A 30 8.55 10.53 19.22
CA LEU A 30 9.96 10.82 18.91
C LEU A 30 10.88 9.76 19.49
N ILE A 31 10.79 9.52 20.81
CA ILE A 31 11.64 8.54 21.48
C ILE A 31 11.45 7.15 20.88
N ALA A 32 10.21 6.70 20.72
CA ALA A 32 9.90 5.39 20.17
C ALA A 32 10.42 5.22 18.75
N SER A 33 10.19 6.19 17.87
CA SER A 33 10.56 6.16 16.46
C SER A 33 12.08 6.12 16.25
N TYR A 34 12.82 6.98 16.95
CA TYR A 34 14.29 7.00 16.84
C TYR A 34 14.94 5.78 17.50
N THR A 35 14.41 5.33 18.65
CA THR A 35 14.88 4.09 19.29
C THR A 35 14.64 2.89 18.37
N ALA A 36 13.46 2.77 17.76
CA ALA A 36 13.17 1.72 16.81
C ALA A 36 14.08 1.75 15.58
N ALA A 37 14.35 2.95 15.03
CA ALA A 37 15.25 3.12 13.90
C ALA A 37 16.69 2.71 14.26
N TYR A 38 17.19 3.13 15.42
CA TYR A 38 18.51 2.76 15.92
C TYR A 38 18.63 1.25 16.16
N THR A 39 17.66 0.65 16.85
CA THR A 39 17.63 -0.80 17.10
C THR A 39 17.57 -1.60 15.81
N SER A 40 16.73 -1.17 14.85
CA SER A 40 16.66 -1.81 13.54
C SER A 40 17.99 -1.75 12.79
N HIS A 41 18.72 -0.65 12.91
CA HIS A 41 20.04 -0.49 12.30
C HIS A 41 21.08 -1.40 12.97
N THR A 42 21.11 -1.46 14.30
CA THR A 42 22.08 -2.30 15.05
C THR A 42 21.85 -3.79 14.85
N LEU A 43 20.58 -4.20 14.67
CA LEU A 43 20.22 -5.60 14.39
C LEU A 43 20.38 -6.00 12.92
N GLY A 44 20.79 -5.08 12.05
CA GLY A 44 20.96 -5.37 10.63
C GLY A 44 19.67 -5.78 9.90
N LEU A 45 18.50 -5.31 10.36
CA LEU A 45 17.23 -5.67 9.74
C LEU A 45 17.12 -5.09 8.32
N GLU A 46 16.60 -5.90 7.40
CA GLU A 46 16.35 -5.48 6.03
C GLU A 46 15.39 -4.27 5.98
N LYS A 47 15.75 -3.30 5.17
CA LYS A 47 15.01 -2.05 4.99
C LYS A 47 14.49 -1.97 3.57
N LEU A 48 13.29 -1.44 3.42
CA LEU A 48 12.78 -1.11 2.09
C LEU A 48 13.53 0.13 1.58
N TYR A 49 14.53 -0.10 0.75
CA TYR A 49 15.29 0.95 0.09
C TYR A 49 15.17 0.78 -1.42
N VAL A 50 14.67 1.82 -2.06
CA VAL A 50 14.55 1.87 -3.52
C VAL A 50 15.39 3.02 -4.03
N PRO A 51 16.57 2.74 -4.62
CA PRO A 51 17.38 3.77 -5.21
C PRO A 51 16.69 4.32 -6.47
N LEU A 52 16.46 5.62 -6.53
CA LEU A 52 16.07 6.29 -7.77
C LEU A 52 17.31 6.41 -8.65
N LYS A 53 17.23 5.91 -9.89
CA LYS A 53 18.35 5.93 -10.83
C LYS A 53 18.62 7.31 -11.40
N ASP A 54 17.57 8.13 -11.54
CA ASP A 54 17.66 9.45 -12.14
C ASP A 54 17.01 10.50 -11.24
N THR A 55 17.60 11.68 -11.20
CA THR A 55 16.99 12.86 -10.58
C THR A 55 16.03 13.48 -11.60
N LEU A 56 14.76 13.61 -11.21
CA LEU A 56 13.76 14.28 -12.04
C LEU A 56 14.06 15.79 -12.06
N GLU A 57 14.51 16.31 -13.17
CA GLU A 57 14.57 17.75 -13.39
C GLU A 57 13.16 18.26 -13.75
N ILE A 58 12.47 18.84 -12.77
CA ILE A 58 11.13 19.44 -12.94
C ILE A 58 11.28 20.82 -13.60
N SER A 59 11.99 20.91 -14.69
CA SER A 59 12.23 22.17 -15.37
C SER A 59 11.32 22.40 -16.59
N ASP A 60 10.60 21.36 -17.02
CA ASP A 60 9.70 21.42 -18.17
C ASP A 60 8.22 21.47 -17.74
N ALA A 61 7.46 22.42 -18.32
CA ALA A 61 6.02 22.55 -18.11
C ALA A 61 5.26 21.26 -18.46
N GLY A 62 5.72 20.53 -19.47
CA GLY A 62 5.15 19.23 -19.84
C GLY A 62 5.27 18.18 -18.73
N MET A 63 6.41 18.13 -18.05
CA MET A 63 6.62 17.27 -16.90
C MET A 63 5.68 17.61 -15.74
N ALA A 64 5.51 18.90 -15.45
CA ALA A 64 4.59 19.36 -14.40
C ALA A 64 3.14 18.92 -14.68
N VAL A 65 2.66 19.04 -15.92
CA VAL A 65 1.32 18.59 -16.32
C VAL A 65 1.19 17.08 -16.16
N ARG A 66 2.17 16.28 -16.58
CA ARG A 66 2.18 14.83 -16.42
C ARG A 66 2.09 14.44 -14.92
N LEU A 67 2.84 15.11 -14.04
CA LEU A 67 2.80 14.86 -12.59
C LEU A 67 1.44 15.19 -11.98
N ILE A 68 0.79 16.28 -12.42
CA ILE A 68 -0.57 16.64 -11.99
C ILE A 68 -1.57 15.56 -12.42
N VAL A 69 -1.52 15.10 -13.66
CA VAL A 69 -2.39 14.03 -14.17
C VAL A 69 -2.18 12.75 -13.40
N LEU A 70 -0.94 12.35 -13.14
CA LEU A 70 -0.61 11.20 -12.30
C LEU A 70 -1.18 11.35 -10.89
N GLY A 71 -1.02 12.51 -10.27
CA GLY A 71 -1.57 12.80 -8.94
C GLY A 71 -3.09 12.65 -8.87
N ILE A 72 -3.81 13.13 -9.89
CA ILE A 72 -5.27 12.97 -9.99
C ILE A 72 -5.64 11.48 -10.11
N ILE A 73 -4.97 10.73 -10.98
CA ILE A 73 -5.25 9.30 -11.19
C ILE A 73 -4.98 8.50 -9.90
N PHE A 74 -3.85 8.75 -9.23
CA PHE A 74 -3.56 8.11 -7.96
C PHE A 74 -4.56 8.49 -6.87
N GLY A 75 -4.98 9.76 -6.78
CA GLY A 75 -6.01 10.21 -5.86
C GLY A 75 -7.36 9.51 -6.09
N LEU A 76 -7.77 9.39 -7.36
CA LEU A 76 -8.99 8.66 -7.73
C LEU A 76 -8.88 7.16 -7.38
N THR A 77 -7.73 6.54 -7.62
CA THR A 77 -7.48 5.13 -7.29
C THR A 77 -7.54 4.90 -5.79
N GLY A 78 -6.95 5.80 -4.99
CA GLY A 78 -7.03 5.74 -3.53
C GLY A 78 -8.45 5.90 -3.00
N ARG A 79 -9.22 6.84 -3.58
CA ARG A 79 -10.65 7.01 -3.26
C ARG A 79 -11.47 5.77 -3.62
N LEU A 80 -11.22 5.19 -4.79
CA LEU A 80 -11.86 3.96 -5.24
C LEU A 80 -11.59 2.81 -4.29
N PHE A 81 -10.33 2.64 -3.87
CA PHE A 81 -9.94 1.63 -2.88
C PHE A 81 -10.71 1.79 -1.57
N SER A 82 -10.70 2.98 -0.97
CA SER A 82 -11.39 3.26 0.30
C SER A 82 -12.89 3.05 0.20
N PHE A 83 -13.53 3.50 -0.89
CA PHE A 83 -14.94 3.32 -1.14
C PHE A 83 -15.32 1.84 -1.28
N LEU A 84 -14.59 1.11 -2.11
CA LEU A 84 -14.84 -0.32 -2.33
C LEU A 84 -14.58 -1.13 -1.06
N LEU A 85 -13.53 -0.80 -0.30
CA LEU A 85 -13.22 -1.47 0.96
C LEU A 85 -14.34 -1.29 1.99
N ALA A 86 -14.80 -0.04 2.18
CA ALA A 86 -15.89 0.25 3.11
C ALA A 86 -17.20 -0.47 2.71
N LYS A 87 -17.54 -0.44 1.42
CA LYS A 87 -18.73 -1.13 0.88
C LYS A 87 -18.62 -2.65 1.04
N SER A 88 -17.45 -3.22 0.75
CA SER A 88 -17.22 -4.66 0.86
C SER A 88 -17.22 -5.13 2.32
N LYS A 89 -16.59 -4.39 3.24
CA LYS A 89 -16.65 -4.67 4.69
C LYS A 89 -18.10 -4.71 5.19
N LYS A 90 -18.91 -3.74 4.79
CA LYS A 90 -20.34 -3.68 5.13
C LYS A 90 -21.11 -4.87 4.55
N PHE A 91 -20.93 -5.15 3.27
CA PHE A 91 -21.61 -6.25 2.57
C PHE A 91 -21.33 -7.61 3.22
N PHE A 92 -20.05 -7.94 3.45
CA PHE A 92 -19.68 -9.21 4.08
C PHE A 92 -20.10 -9.27 5.54
N GLY A 93 -20.06 -8.15 6.28
CA GLY A 93 -20.51 -8.06 7.66
C GLY A 93 -22.01 -8.30 7.82
N GLU A 94 -22.83 -7.82 6.89
CA GLU A 94 -24.28 -8.02 6.89
C GLU A 94 -24.69 -9.43 6.46
N LYS A 95 -24.00 -9.99 5.46
CA LYS A 95 -24.31 -11.33 4.91
C LYS A 95 -23.85 -12.47 5.81
N ILE A 96 -22.69 -12.34 6.43
CA ILE A 96 -22.09 -13.38 7.28
C ILE A 96 -21.68 -12.74 8.61
N LYS A 97 -22.59 -12.75 9.56
CA LYS A 97 -22.41 -12.11 10.86
C LYS A 97 -21.31 -12.73 11.70
N ASN A 98 -21.11 -14.06 11.60
CA ASN A 98 -20.05 -14.74 12.34
C ASN A 98 -18.70 -14.54 11.63
N PRO A 99 -17.73 -13.81 12.26
CA PRO A 99 -16.45 -13.50 11.62
C PRO A 99 -15.59 -14.75 11.39
N TYR A 100 -15.65 -15.73 12.29
CA TYR A 100 -14.86 -16.97 12.16
C TYR A 100 -15.34 -17.81 10.97
N PHE A 101 -16.65 -17.94 10.80
CA PHE A 101 -17.24 -18.64 9.67
C PHE A 101 -16.96 -17.91 8.35
N ARG A 102 -17.07 -16.58 8.35
CA ARG A 102 -16.78 -15.74 7.18
C ARG A 102 -15.34 -15.90 6.71
N ILE A 103 -14.37 -15.80 7.62
CA ILE A 103 -12.96 -15.99 7.28
C ILE A 103 -12.73 -17.44 6.83
N GLY A 104 -13.17 -18.44 7.59
CA GLY A 104 -12.91 -19.85 7.27
C GLY A 104 -13.43 -20.28 5.90
N VAL A 105 -14.67 -19.90 5.56
CA VAL A 105 -15.29 -20.33 4.29
C VAL A 105 -14.72 -19.56 3.09
N ILE A 106 -14.53 -18.22 3.21
CA ILE A 106 -14.09 -17.42 2.06
C ILE A 106 -12.56 -17.52 1.85
N SER A 107 -11.79 -17.92 2.86
CA SER A 107 -10.34 -18.09 2.72
C SER A 107 -9.97 -19.21 1.74
N ILE A 108 -10.74 -20.27 1.68
CA ILE A 108 -10.45 -21.41 0.80
C ILE A 108 -10.48 -20.97 -0.68
N PRO A 109 -11.59 -20.41 -1.20
CA PRO A 109 -11.60 -19.92 -2.58
C PRO A 109 -10.63 -18.77 -2.80
N LEU A 110 -10.41 -17.89 -1.81
CA LEU A 110 -9.41 -16.82 -1.92
C LEU A 110 -7.99 -17.36 -2.07
N ALA A 111 -7.61 -18.35 -1.27
CA ALA A 111 -6.30 -18.99 -1.36
C ALA A 111 -6.12 -19.71 -2.71
N LEU A 112 -7.17 -20.38 -3.21
CA LEU A 112 -7.15 -21.01 -4.51
C LEU A 112 -6.96 -19.98 -5.64
N ILE A 113 -7.68 -18.86 -5.60
CA ILE A 113 -7.54 -17.77 -6.57
C ILE A 113 -6.12 -17.21 -6.51
N LEU A 114 -5.57 -16.92 -5.32
CA LEU A 114 -4.21 -16.41 -5.16
C LEU A 114 -3.16 -17.39 -5.68
N PHE A 115 -3.38 -18.70 -5.49
CA PHE A 115 -2.47 -19.73 -5.99
C PHE A 115 -2.53 -19.82 -7.53
N LEU A 116 -3.74 -19.85 -8.11
CA LEU A 116 -3.94 -19.92 -9.57
C LEU A 116 -3.46 -18.66 -10.30
N LEU A 117 -3.52 -17.50 -9.64
CA LEU A 117 -3.01 -16.24 -10.17
C LEU A 117 -1.50 -16.14 -9.96
N TYR A 118 -0.73 -16.70 -10.89
CA TYR A 118 0.74 -16.63 -10.95
C TYR A 118 1.43 -17.06 -9.63
N ASN A 119 1.02 -18.20 -9.07
CA ASN A 119 1.63 -18.79 -7.87
C ASN A 119 1.76 -17.82 -6.70
N GLY A 120 0.69 -17.06 -6.41
CA GLY A 120 0.68 -16.15 -5.28
C GLY A 120 1.35 -14.79 -5.51
N ARG A 121 1.56 -14.37 -6.76
CA ARG A 121 2.14 -13.05 -7.11
C ARG A 121 1.47 -11.89 -6.38
N TYR A 122 0.17 -11.99 -6.11
CA TYR A 122 -0.64 -10.96 -5.46
C TYR A 122 -0.85 -11.18 -3.96
N SER A 123 -0.25 -12.23 -3.39
CA SER A 123 -0.34 -12.52 -1.96
C SER A 123 0.51 -11.55 -1.11
N GLY A 124 0.22 -11.52 0.19
CA GLY A 124 0.99 -10.73 1.16
C GLY A 124 0.99 -9.23 0.88
N LEU A 125 2.07 -8.56 1.27
CA LEU A 125 2.23 -7.11 1.20
C LEU A 125 2.42 -6.56 -0.22
N GLY A 126 2.84 -7.40 -1.19
CA GLY A 126 3.12 -6.97 -2.56
C GLY A 126 4.49 -6.32 -2.74
N THR A 127 5.43 -6.58 -1.86
CA THR A 127 6.83 -6.10 -1.98
C THR A 127 7.51 -6.60 -3.24
N ASN A 128 7.13 -7.79 -3.73
CA ASN A 128 7.56 -8.32 -5.01
C ASN A 128 7.16 -7.43 -6.20
N LEU A 129 5.95 -6.86 -6.19
CA LEU A 129 5.50 -5.92 -7.23
C LEU A 129 6.24 -4.58 -7.12
N ILE A 130 6.47 -4.10 -5.89
CA ILE A 130 7.28 -2.89 -5.66
C ILE A 130 8.69 -3.10 -6.20
N SER A 131 9.35 -4.19 -5.80
CA SER A 131 10.70 -4.50 -6.26
C SER A 131 10.76 -4.65 -7.79
N ALA A 132 9.79 -5.35 -8.40
CA ALA A 132 9.73 -5.49 -9.86
C ALA A 132 9.57 -4.13 -10.56
N ALA A 133 8.72 -3.24 -10.03
CA ALA A 133 8.49 -1.91 -10.60
C ALA A 133 9.77 -1.05 -10.64
N PHE A 134 10.61 -1.13 -9.61
CA PHE A 134 11.81 -0.30 -9.52
C PHE A 134 13.07 -0.97 -10.07
N SER A 135 13.13 -2.29 -10.12
CA SER A 135 14.29 -3.02 -10.69
C SER A 135 14.16 -3.33 -12.18
N GLY A 136 13.11 -2.84 -12.85
CA GLY A 136 12.84 -3.14 -14.26
C GLY A 136 12.30 -4.56 -14.49
N GLY A 137 11.73 -5.17 -13.47
CA GLY A 137 11.05 -6.47 -13.59
C GLY A 137 9.72 -6.36 -14.34
N MET A 138 9.15 -7.52 -14.67
CA MET A 138 7.90 -7.58 -15.43
C MET A 138 6.70 -7.14 -14.60
N ILE A 139 6.03 -6.08 -15.01
CA ILE A 139 4.75 -5.59 -14.49
C ILE A 139 3.72 -5.66 -15.60
N TYR A 140 2.63 -6.38 -15.35
CA TYR A 140 1.49 -6.47 -16.26
C TYR A 140 0.55 -5.28 -16.06
N SER A 141 -0.13 -4.86 -17.12
CA SER A 141 -1.07 -3.71 -17.09
C SER A 141 -2.24 -3.89 -16.12
N TYR A 142 -2.56 -5.12 -15.74
CA TYR A 142 -3.63 -5.48 -14.82
C TYR A 142 -3.16 -5.77 -13.38
N ASP A 143 -1.85 -5.76 -13.10
CA ASP A 143 -1.30 -6.09 -11.78
C ASP A 143 -1.88 -5.23 -10.67
N TRP A 144 -1.99 -3.93 -10.91
CA TRP A 144 -2.55 -2.98 -9.94
C TRP A 144 -4.03 -3.23 -9.64
N ILE A 145 -4.84 -3.63 -10.65
CA ILE A 145 -6.26 -3.94 -10.47
C ILE A 145 -6.42 -5.21 -9.64
N LEU A 146 -5.71 -6.28 -10.01
CA LEU A 146 -5.77 -7.55 -9.29
C LEU A 146 -5.30 -7.38 -7.85
N LYS A 147 -4.20 -6.67 -7.62
CA LYS A 147 -3.71 -6.39 -6.28
C LYS A 147 -4.73 -5.58 -5.48
N LEU A 148 -5.35 -4.55 -6.06
CA LEU A 148 -6.39 -3.74 -5.44
C LEU A 148 -7.59 -4.60 -5.02
N LEU A 149 -8.15 -5.38 -5.94
CA LEU A 149 -9.35 -6.20 -5.69
C LEU A 149 -9.09 -7.29 -4.65
N LEU A 150 -7.97 -8.01 -4.75
CA LEU A 150 -7.62 -9.08 -3.83
C LEU A 150 -7.30 -8.54 -2.43
N THR A 151 -6.68 -7.37 -2.33
CA THR A 151 -6.45 -6.70 -1.03
C THR A 151 -7.78 -6.29 -0.39
N ILE A 152 -8.68 -5.67 -1.15
CA ILE A 152 -10.03 -5.31 -0.67
C ILE A 152 -10.77 -6.55 -0.19
N LEU A 153 -10.77 -7.62 -0.96
CA LEU A 153 -11.45 -8.86 -0.61
C LEU A 153 -10.89 -9.45 0.69
N THR A 154 -9.57 -9.55 0.81
CA THR A 154 -8.89 -10.07 2.00
C THR A 154 -9.25 -9.29 3.26
N LEU A 155 -9.20 -7.96 3.19
CA LEU A 155 -9.53 -7.10 4.33
C LEU A 155 -11.03 -7.09 4.64
N ALA A 156 -11.88 -7.18 3.62
CA ALA A 156 -13.33 -7.15 3.78
C ALA A 156 -13.89 -8.40 4.44
N ILE A 157 -13.29 -9.56 4.22
CA ILE A 157 -13.71 -10.81 4.89
C ILE A 157 -13.26 -10.91 6.34
N GLY A 158 -12.39 -9.99 6.80
CA GLY A 158 -12.02 -9.86 8.21
C GLY A 158 -10.57 -10.18 8.56
N TYR A 159 -9.70 -10.42 7.57
CA TYR A 159 -8.27 -10.52 7.86
C TYR A 159 -7.76 -9.19 8.42
N GLN A 160 -6.98 -9.28 9.50
CA GLN A 160 -6.26 -8.14 10.05
C GLN A 160 -4.94 -7.96 9.30
N GLY A 161 -4.71 -6.76 8.80
CA GLY A 161 -3.49 -6.44 8.05
C GLY A 161 -3.36 -4.95 7.78
N GLY A 162 -2.12 -4.52 7.50
CA GLY A 162 -1.83 -3.14 7.10
C GLY A 162 -2.27 -2.89 5.65
N GLU A 163 -2.90 -1.75 5.43
CA GLU A 163 -3.35 -1.31 4.10
C GLU A 163 -2.25 -0.56 3.33
N VAL A 164 -1.26 -0.02 4.04
CA VAL A 164 -0.26 0.92 3.50
C VAL A 164 0.66 0.26 2.46
N THR A 165 1.28 -0.88 2.79
CA THR A 165 2.21 -1.55 1.87
C THR A 165 1.51 -2.09 0.61
N PRO A 166 0.32 -2.73 0.71
CA PRO A 166 -0.47 -3.04 -0.48
C PRO A 166 -0.81 -1.84 -1.35
N LEU A 167 -1.12 -0.67 -0.76
CA LEU A 167 -1.37 0.55 -1.52
C LEU A 167 -0.11 1.03 -2.26
N PHE A 168 1.08 0.91 -1.64
CA PHE A 168 2.33 1.20 -2.34
C PHE A 168 2.57 0.25 -3.52
N SER A 169 2.25 -1.03 -3.40
CA SER A 169 2.41 -1.97 -4.51
C SER A 169 1.41 -1.70 -5.65
N ILE A 170 0.18 -1.29 -5.32
CA ILE A 170 -0.82 -0.85 -6.29
C ILE A 170 -0.32 0.42 -7.01
N GLY A 171 0.15 1.40 -6.24
CA GLY A 171 0.70 2.64 -6.79
C GLY A 171 1.92 2.43 -7.67
N ALA A 172 2.87 1.60 -7.26
CA ALA A 172 4.05 1.28 -8.04
C ALA A 172 3.70 0.59 -9.37
N SER A 173 2.81 -0.41 -9.34
CA SER A 173 2.36 -1.11 -10.55
C SER A 173 1.59 -0.19 -11.49
N LEU A 174 0.67 0.64 -10.96
CA LEU A 174 -0.07 1.64 -11.73
C LEU A 174 0.87 2.69 -12.34
N GLY A 175 1.88 3.13 -11.57
CA GLY A 175 2.86 4.10 -12.02
C GLY A 175 3.66 3.63 -13.24
N ILE A 176 4.08 2.36 -13.26
CA ILE A 176 4.75 1.77 -14.43
C ILE A 176 3.83 1.76 -15.65
N VAL A 177 2.56 1.38 -15.49
CA VAL A 177 1.59 1.35 -16.60
C VAL A 177 1.36 2.76 -17.15
N LEU A 178 1.14 3.74 -16.27
CA LEU A 178 0.92 5.13 -16.67
C LEU A 178 2.18 5.78 -17.25
N GLY A 179 3.35 5.46 -16.71
CA GLY A 179 4.62 5.92 -17.24
C GLY A 179 4.82 5.47 -18.70
N GLY A 180 4.48 4.22 -19.01
CA GLY A 180 4.53 3.71 -20.39
C GLY A 180 3.51 4.35 -21.35
N ILE A 181 2.45 4.97 -20.83
CA ILE A 181 1.43 5.68 -21.64
C ILE A 181 1.81 7.17 -21.84
N LEU A 182 2.45 7.76 -20.84
CA LEU A 182 2.75 9.19 -20.77
C LEU A 182 4.18 9.54 -21.24
N SER A 183 5.02 8.53 -21.48
CA SER A 183 6.38 8.70 -22.07
C SER A 183 6.34 9.01 -23.59
#